data_c7184e5e069595b1e6f512efefbc4c3c
#
_entry.id   c7184e5e069595b1e6f512efefbc4c3c
#
_cell.length_a   1.000
_cell.length_b   1.000
_cell.length_c   1.000
_cell.angle_alpha   90.00
_cell.angle_beta   90.00
_cell.angle_gamma   90.00
#
_symmetry.space_group_name_H-M   'P 1'
#
loop_
_entity.id
_entity.type
_entity.pdbx_description
1 polymer ?
#
loop_
_entity_poly.entity_id
_entity_poly.type
_entity_poly.pdbx_seq_one_letter_code
_entity_poly.pdbx_strand_id
1 'polypeptide(L)'
;MIIDAQIHIWDVDRPERPWPQPPRNLPQLPNGFSAEQALEQMDASGVDRAVIVPPIYAGDENANLTAFEACERHPGRFAIMGRFDPAWGPQRLETWKSQPHMLGIRISMTYPAYSTWMDDGTLDWFWPVAERLRIPVMLLLPHALPQAKRVAERHPGLQLFIDHLGCVLPKQGPAAFANIDQLLAMAATPNVAVKVTSAPCFSEQGFPFADIHPYLRRIYEAFGPQRMLWGTDFTRLRGTYDECLRLFRDELDFLSAEDKDWVLGKSASKLLGWPE
;
A
#
# COMPACT_ATOMS: atom_id res chain seq x y z
N MET A 1 11.97 -2.98 -14.99
CA MET A 1 12.11 -2.76 -13.53
C MET A 1 10.83 -3.14 -12.84
N ILE A 2 10.92 -4.00 -11.80
CA ILE A 2 9.77 -4.46 -11.02
C ILE A 2 9.83 -3.81 -9.64
N ILE A 3 8.71 -3.20 -9.20
CA ILE A 3 8.59 -2.50 -7.93
C ILE A 3 7.44 -3.12 -7.13
N ASP A 4 7.75 -3.67 -5.96
CA ASP A 4 6.73 -4.06 -4.99
C ASP A 4 6.18 -2.80 -4.27
N ALA A 5 4.93 -2.46 -4.52
CA ALA A 5 4.32 -1.25 -3.97
C ALA A 5 3.93 -1.38 -2.48
N GLN A 6 4.20 -2.51 -1.84
CA GLN A 6 4.00 -2.69 -0.40
C GLN A 6 4.71 -3.90 0.18
N ILE A 7 5.67 -3.62 1.05
CA ILE A 7 6.20 -4.56 2.03
C ILE A 7 6.13 -3.95 3.42
N HIS A 8 6.20 -4.80 4.44
CA HIS A 8 6.37 -4.40 5.82
C HIS A 8 7.71 -4.92 6.34
N ILE A 9 8.45 -4.10 7.07
CA ILE A 9 9.61 -4.51 7.86
C ILE A 9 9.45 -3.96 9.28
N TRP A 10 9.93 -4.68 10.27
CA TRP A 10 9.87 -4.25 11.66
C TRP A 10 10.85 -5.01 12.55
N ASP A 11 11.29 -4.34 13.61
CA ASP A 11 12.08 -4.93 14.67
C ASP A 11 11.18 -5.62 15.72
N VAL A 12 11.81 -6.47 16.54
CA VAL A 12 11.17 -7.00 17.76
C VAL A 12 10.93 -5.87 18.77
N ASP A 13 9.96 -6.09 19.67
CA ASP A 13 9.77 -5.22 20.84
C ASP A 13 11.02 -5.27 21.73
N ARG A 14 11.64 -4.10 21.98
CA ARG A 14 12.88 -3.98 22.77
C ARG A 14 12.93 -2.66 23.54
N PRO A 15 13.68 -2.59 24.66
CA PRO A 15 13.71 -1.40 25.50
C PRO A 15 14.09 -0.10 24.77
N GLU A 16 14.97 -0.17 23.76
CA GLU A 16 15.41 0.99 22.97
C GLU A 16 14.37 1.46 21.95
N ARG A 17 13.45 0.54 21.56
CA ARG A 17 12.35 0.81 20.64
C ARG A 17 11.10 0.03 21.07
N PRO A 18 10.47 0.45 22.18
CA PRO A 18 9.30 -0.26 22.70
C PRO A 18 8.11 -0.11 21.75
N TRP A 19 7.36 -1.19 21.63
CA TRP A 19 6.06 -1.10 20.97
C TRP A 19 5.04 -0.41 21.86
N PRO A 20 4.03 0.26 21.27
CA PRO A 20 2.94 0.88 22.02
C PRO A 20 2.22 -0.10 22.94
N GLN A 21 1.89 0.34 24.13
CA GLN A 21 1.11 -0.44 25.10
C GLN A 21 -0.25 0.22 25.37
N PRO A 22 -1.39 -0.49 25.25
CA PRO A 22 -1.49 -1.86 24.75
C PRO A 22 -1.13 -1.96 23.26
N PRO A 23 -0.73 -3.14 22.76
CA PRO A 23 -0.40 -3.33 21.36
C PRO A 23 -1.59 -2.95 20.47
N ARG A 24 -1.35 -2.10 19.47
CA ARG A 24 -2.41 -1.71 18.51
C ARG A 24 -2.84 -2.88 17.61
N ASN A 25 -1.93 -3.82 17.38
CA ASN A 25 -2.16 -5.08 16.67
C ASN A 25 -1.05 -6.06 17.01
N LEU A 26 -1.25 -7.35 16.73
CA LEU A 26 -0.19 -8.34 16.84
C LEU A 26 0.60 -8.41 15.53
N PRO A 27 1.92 -8.53 15.60
CA PRO A 27 2.74 -8.75 14.42
C PRO A 27 2.44 -10.12 13.79
N GLN A 28 2.61 -10.21 12.49
CA GLN A 28 2.40 -11.46 11.75
C GLN A 28 3.49 -12.50 12.07
N LEU A 29 4.71 -12.01 12.32
CA LEU A 29 5.85 -12.81 12.70
C LEU A 29 6.39 -12.31 14.05
N PRO A 30 6.58 -13.20 15.04
CA PRO A 30 6.92 -12.80 16.40
C PRO A 30 8.36 -12.23 16.53
N ASN A 31 9.25 -12.62 15.63
CA ASN A 31 10.68 -12.27 15.67
C ASN A 31 11.06 -11.09 14.78
N GLY A 32 10.07 -10.28 14.35
CA GLY A 32 10.33 -9.23 13.38
C GLY A 32 10.44 -9.75 11.94
N PHE A 33 10.64 -8.82 11.01
CA PHE A 33 10.96 -9.10 9.61
C PHE A 33 11.88 -8.00 9.09
N SER A 34 13.13 -8.34 8.84
CA SER A 34 14.16 -7.36 8.51
C SER A 34 14.19 -6.97 7.03
N ALA A 35 14.91 -5.88 6.72
CA ALA A 35 15.17 -5.47 5.35
C ALA A 35 15.95 -6.54 4.57
N GLU A 36 16.88 -7.22 5.22
CA GLU A 36 17.70 -8.27 4.62
C GLU A 36 16.84 -9.49 4.24
N GLN A 37 15.90 -9.89 5.10
CA GLN A 37 14.95 -10.95 4.80
C GLN A 37 14.01 -10.56 3.65
N ALA A 38 13.61 -9.29 3.57
CA ALA A 38 12.82 -8.80 2.44
C ALA A 38 13.62 -8.84 1.14
N LEU A 39 14.89 -8.40 1.16
CA LEU A 39 15.78 -8.43 0.00
C LEU A 39 16.02 -9.86 -0.51
N GLU A 40 16.18 -10.82 0.39
CA GLU A 40 16.32 -12.22 0.00
C GLU A 40 15.13 -12.71 -0.85
N GLN A 41 13.89 -12.36 -0.44
CA GLN A 41 12.68 -12.70 -1.20
C GLN A 41 12.59 -11.94 -2.53
N MET A 42 12.93 -10.67 -2.51
CA MET A 42 12.93 -9.82 -3.70
C MET A 42 13.94 -10.32 -4.72
N ASP A 43 15.18 -10.59 -4.30
CA ASP A 43 16.26 -11.05 -5.18
C ASP A 43 15.97 -12.42 -5.78
N ALA A 44 15.44 -13.35 -4.97
CA ALA A 44 15.02 -14.67 -5.45
C ALA A 44 13.90 -14.60 -6.50
N SER A 45 13.08 -13.55 -6.48
CA SER A 45 11.96 -13.36 -7.41
C SER A 45 12.25 -12.35 -8.54
N GLY A 46 13.43 -11.72 -8.55
CA GLY A 46 13.83 -10.72 -9.55
C GLY A 46 13.11 -9.37 -9.39
N VAL A 47 12.79 -8.98 -8.15
CA VAL A 47 12.17 -7.68 -7.83
C VAL A 47 13.25 -6.65 -7.49
N ASP A 48 13.25 -5.54 -8.21
CA ASP A 48 14.31 -4.55 -8.15
C ASP A 48 14.20 -3.65 -6.91
N ARG A 49 12.97 -3.21 -6.58
CA ARG A 49 12.68 -2.22 -5.54
C ARG A 49 11.41 -2.55 -4.78
N ALA A 50 11.30 -2.04 -3.55
CA ALA A 50 10.07 -2.14 -2.78
C ALA A 50 9.75 -0.88 -1.97
N VAL A 51 8.46 -0.58 -1.84
CA VAL A 51 7.95 0.48 -0.99
C VAL A 51 7.69 -0.08 0.40
N ILE A 52 8.45 0.38 1.38
CA ILE A 52 8.20 0.06 2.78
C ILE A 52 6.99 0.86 3.26
N VAL A 53 5.99 0.14 3.75
CA VAL A 53 4.85 0.70 4.49
C VAL A 53 5.05 0.31 5.95
N PRO A 54 5.49 1.22 6.83
CA PRO A 54 5.78 0.89 8.23
C PRO A 54 4.54 0.35 8.94
N PRO A 55 4.66 -0.76 9.71
CA PRO A 55 3.52 -1.38 10.36
C PRO A 55 3.06 -0.61 11.60
N ILE A 56 1.77 -0.72 11.93
CA ILE A 56 1.16 0.05 13.02
C ILE A 56 1.60 -0.42 14.42
N TYR A 57 1.93 -1.69 14.58
CA TYR A 57 2.26 -2.26 15.89
C TYR A 57 3.63 -1.81 16.43
N ALA A 58 4.53 -1.35 15.58
CA ALA A 58 5.83 -0.82 16.01
C ALA A 58 5.79 0.65 16.48
N GLY A 59 4.58 1.27 16.49
CA GLY A 59 4.41 2.71 16.73
C GLY A 59 4.76 3.55 15.51
N ASP A 60 4.17 4.74 15.43
CA ASP A 60 4.27 5.54 14.19
C ASP A 60 5.69 6.05 13.94
N GLU A 61 6.35 6.61 14.97
CA GLU A 61 7.73 7.13 14.83
C GLU A 61 8.76 6.01 14.73
N ASN A 62 8.71 5.01 15.60
CA ASN A 62 9.67 3.89 15.59
C ASN A 62 9.59 3.08 14.30
N ALA A 63 8.37 2.87 13.76
CA ALA A 63 8.20 2.18 12.50
C ALA A 63 8.80 2.95 11.32
N ASN A 64 8.66 4.28 11.30
CA ASN A 64 9.30 5.13 10.29
C ASN A 64 10.83 5.08 10.42
N LEU A 65 11.40 5.11 11.63
CA LEU A 65 12.84 5.01 11.86
C LEU A 65 13.43 3.70 11.33
N THR A 66 12.79 2.56 11.60
CA THR A 66 13.23 1.27 11.06
C THR A 66 13.25 1.27 9.53
N ALA A 67 12.26 1.91 8.90
CA ALA A 67 12.21 2.04 7.45
C ALA A 67 13.33 2.96 6.90
N PHE A 68 13.63 4.08 7.56
CA PHE A 68 14.75 4.96 7.19
C PHE A 68 16.09 4.22 7.26
N GLU A 69 16.35 3.52 8.35
CA GLU A 69 17.59 2.73 8.50
C GLU A 69 17.74 1.66 7.41
N ALA A 70 16.64 1.03 6.99
CA ALA A 70 16.68 0.09 5.89
C ALA A 70 17.04 0.77 4.55
N CYS A 71 16.48 1.95 4.28
CA CYS A 71 16.81 2.71 3.07
C CYS A 71 18.28 3.16 3.04
N GLU A 72 18.82 3.60 4.19
CA GLU A 72 20.22 4.01 4.30
C GLU A 72 21.20 2.83 4.12
N ARG A 73 20.85 1.66 4.67
CA ARG A 73 21.67 0.45 4.50
C ARG A 73 21.64 -0.14 3.09
N HIS A 74 20.53 0.06 2.37
CA HIS A 74 20.30 -0.53 1.05
C HIS A 74 19.87 0.53 0.04
N PRO A 75 20.78 1.46 -0.34
CA PRO A 75 20.46 2.58 -1.23
C PRO A 75 19.84 2.12 -2.55
N GLY A 76 18.75 2.78 -2.94
CA GLY A 76 18.06 2.51 -4.20
C GLY A 76 17.12 1.29 -4.19
N ARG A 77 17.14 0.45 -3.14
CA ARG A 77 16.28 -0.73 -3.06
C ARG A 77 14.93 -0.43 -2.40
N PHE A 78 14.89 0.53 -1.49
CA PHE A 78 13.70 0.88 -0.72
C PHE A 78 13.37 2.35 -0.78
N ALA A 79 12.08 2.67 -0.65
CA ALA A 79 11.55 3.98 -0.34
C ALA A 79 10.35 3.82 0.61
N ILE A 80 9.81 4.91 1.16
CA ILE A 80 8.90 4.86 2.30
C ILE A 80 7.57 5.54 1.98
N MET A 81 6.47 4.85 2.23
CA MET A 81 5.16 5.47 2.45
C MET A 81 4.91 5.48 3.96
N GLY A 82 5.31 6.59 4.58
CA GLY A 82 5.44 6.67 6.02
C GLY A 82 4.10 6.72 6.75
N ARG A 83 4.12 6.36 8.02
CA ARG A 83 3.00 6.53 8.92
C ARG A 83 2.93 7.96 9.41
N PHE A 84 1.73 8.51 9.43
CA PHE A 84 1.44 9.85 9.91
C PHE A 84 0.26 9.81 10.90
N ASP A 85 0.45 10.41 12.07
CA ASP A 85 -0.64 10.63 13.01
C ASP A 85 -1.18 12.06 12.82
N PRO A 86 -2.47 12.24 12.51
CA PRO A 86 -3.06 13.58 12.36
C PRO A 86 -2.86 14.48 13.58
N ALA A 87 -2.68 13.92 14.78
CA ALA A 87 -2.39 14.68 15.98
C ALA A 87 -1.04 15.42 15.95
N TRP A 88 -0.11 15.04 15.05
CA TRP A 88 1.16 15.76 14.86
C TRP A 88 0.97 17.14 14.20
N GLY A 89 -0.18 17.38 13.59
CA GLY A 89 -0.56 18.66 13.02
C GLY A 89 0.12 19.02 11.69
N PRO A 90 -0.29 20.17 11.11
CA PRO A 90 0.13 20.57 9.77
C PRO A 90 1.61 20.90 9.64
N GLN A 91 2.27 21.37 10.71
CA GLN A 91 3.70 21.71 10.68
C GLN A 91 4.57 20.51 10.38
N ARG A 92 4.21 19.32 10.91
CA ARG A 92 4.92 18.07 10.62
C ARG A 92 4.77 17.68 9.15
N LEU A 93 3.63 17.99 8.56
CA LEU A 93 3.34 17.69 7.15
C LEU A 93 4.17 18.56 6.20
N GLU A 94 4.44 19.84 6.54
CA GLU A 94 5.23 20.76 5.72
C GLU A 94 6.64 20.25 5.42
N THR A 95 7.23 19.50 6.34
CA THR A 95 8.58 18.94 6.20
C THR A 95 8.58 17.47 5.79
N TRP A 96 7.42 16.89 5.51
CA TRP A 96 7.30 15.45 5.30
C TRP A 96 8.16 14.93 4.15
N LYS A 97 8.05 15.53 2.97
CA LYS A 97 8.80 15.12 1.78
C LYS A 97 10.27 15.57 1.77
N SER A 98 10.71 16.40 2.70
CA SER A 98 12.12 16.73 2.86
C SER A 98 12.91 15.64 3.61
N GLN A 99 12.21 14.69 4.22
CA GLN A 99 12.85 13.52 4.83
C GLN A 99 13.38 12.61 3.70
N PRO A 100 14.62 12.09 3.82
CA PRO A 100 15.17 11.19 2.81
C PRO A 100 14.26 9.99 2.57
N HIS A 101 14.20 9.50 1.33
CA HIS A 101 13.46 8.30 0.92
C HIS A 101 11.94 8.35 1.12
N MET A 102 11.38 9.45 1.65
CA MET A 102 9.95 9.59 1.93
C MET A 102 9.19 9.97 0.66
N LEU A 103 8.39 9.04 0.13
CA LEU A 103 7.55 9.26 -1.04
C LEU A 103 6.21 9.90 -0.68
N GLY A 104 5.60 9.47 0.42
CA GLY A 104 4.28 9.93 0.83
C GLY A 104 3.82 9.37 2.16
N ILE A 105 2.51 9.29 2.35
CA ILE A 105 1.89 8.89 3.61
C ILE A 105 0.96 7.70 3.41
N ARG A 106 0.93 6.79 4.38
CA ARG A 106 -0.08 5.74 4.45
C ARG A 106 -0.97 5.92 5.69
N ILE A 107 -2.28 6.02 5.48
CA ILE A 107 -3.29 6.09 6.54
C ILE A 107 -4.12 4.80 6.54
N SER A 108 -4.28 4.21 7.74
CA SER A 108 -5.09 3.00 7.94
C SER A 108 -6.29 3.32 8.82
N MET A 109 -7.49 3.06 8.32
CA MET A 109 -8.75 3.30 9.03
C MET A 109 -9.48 2.00 9.39
N THR A 110 -8.74 0.90 9.49
CA THR A 110 -9.28 -0.41 9.85
C THR A 110 -9.40 -0.63 11.35
N TYR A 111 -8.81 0.24 12.15
CA TYR A 111 -8.90 0.18 13.61
C TYR A 111 -10.09 1.00 14.11
N PRO A 112 -10.80 0.54 15.16
CA PRO A 112 -11.94 1.26 15.71
C PRO A 112 -11.64 2.73 16.03
N ALA A 113 -10.46 3.02 16.58
CA ALA A 113 -10.04 4.38 16.93
C ALA A 113 -9.86 5.32 15.71
N TYR A 114 -9.72 4.78 14.50
CA TYR A 114 -9.47 5.54 13.27
C TYR A 114 -10.60 5.42 12.26
N SER A 115 -11.59 4.59 12.54
CA SER A 115 -12.67 4.25 11.59
C SER A 115 -13.56 5.44 11.22
N THR A 116 -13.62 6.47 12.08
CA THR A 116 -14.45 7.67 11.90
C THR A 116 -13.72 8.83 11.23
N TRP A 117 -12.41 8.77 11.03
CA TRP A 117 -11.58 9.88 10.54
C TRP A 117 -12.03 10.49 9.20
N MET A 118 -12.75 9.72 8.39
CA MET A 118 -13.31 10.23 7.13
C MET A 118 -14.59 11.05 7.32
N ASP A 119 -15.23 10.99 8.48
CA ASP A 119 -16.57 11.54 8.72
C ASP A 119 -16.61 12.49 9.95
N ASP A 120 -15.60 12.45 10.85
CA ASP A 120 -15.57 13.21 12.10
C ASP A 120 -14.79 14.55 12.05
N GLY A 121 -14.26 14.88 10.87
CA GLY A 121 -13.47 16.11 10.66
C GLY A 121 -12.00 16.03 11.02
N THR A 122 -11.52 14.89 11.58
CA THR A 122 -10.12 14.72 11.98
C THR A 122 -9.14 14.98 10.83
N LEU A 123 -9.50 14.59 9.60
CA LEU A 123 -8.66 14.75 8.41
C LEU A 123 -9.04 15.95 7.54
N ASP A 124 -9.99 16.81 7.91
CA ASP A 124 -10.44 17.91 7.04
C ASP A 124 -9.30 18.89 6.72
N TRP A 125 -8.45 19.17 7.66
CA TRP A 125 -7.26 20.02 7.47
C TRP A 125 -6.16 19.32 6.66
N PHE A 126 -6.10 17.99 6.73
CA PHE A 126 -5.02 17.19 6.15
C PHE A 126 -5.06 17.19 4.61
N TRP A 127 -6.25 17.00 4.02
CA TRP A 127 -6.40 16.84 2.58
C TRP A 127 -5.90 18.06 1.78
N PRO A 128 -6.33 19.31 2.06
CA PRO A 128 -5.84 20.47 1.31
C PRO A 128 -4.34 20.72 1.53
N VAL A 129 -3.78 20.38 2.69
CA VAL A 129 -2.35 20.53 2.95
C VAL A 129 -1.56 19.48 2.17
N ALA A 130 -1.98 18.21 2.20
CA ALA A 130 -1.35 17.14 1.43
C ALA A 130 -1.40 17.41 -0.09
N GLU A 131 -2.53 17.92 -0.60
CA GLU A 131 -2.67 18.33 -2.00
C GLU A 131 -1.68 19.44 -2.37
N ARG A 132 -1.65 20.52 -1.60
CA ARG A 132 -0.74 21.67 -1.82
C ARG A 132 0.73 21.23 -1.82
N LEU A 133 1.10 20.33 -0.94
CA LEU A 133 2.46 19.79 -0.80
C LEU A 133 2.75 18.64 -1.77
N ARG A 134 1.75 18.21 -2.57
CA ARG A 134 1.84 17.09 -3.49
C ARG A 134 2.37 15.82 -2.81
N ILE A 135 1.83 15.52 -1.62
CA ILE A 135 2.13 14.31 -0.86
C ILE A 135 1.17 13.21 -1.29
N PRO A 136 1.62 12.14 -1.96
CA PRO A 136 0.76 11.01 -2.28
C PRO A 136 0.27 10.31 -1.02
N VAL A 137 -0.99 9.83 -1.03
CA VAL A 137 -1.57 9.19 0.15
C VAL A 137 -2.12 7.80 -0.18
N MET A 138 -1.61 6.78 0.48
CA MET A 138 -2.14 5.42 0.47
C MET A 138 -3.19 5.24 1.56
N LEU A 139 -4.34 4.67 1.21
CA LEU A 139 -5.50 4.56 2.08
C LEU A 139 -5.93 3.10 2.25
N LEU A 140 -5.87 2.59 3.48
CA LEU A 140 -6.52 1.35 3.86
C LEU A 140 -7.84 1.65 4.56
N LEU A 141 -8.93 1.64 3.79
CA LEU A 141 -10.26 2.05 4.25
C LEU A 141 -11.41 1.29 3.56
N PRO A 142 -11.46 -0.02 3.67
CA PRO A 142 -12.42 -0.84 2.92
C PRO A 142 -13.89 -0.52 3.19
N HIS A 143 -14.18 0.18 4.28
CA HIS A 143 -15.54 0.55 4.67
C HIS A 143 -15.90 2.00 4.32
N ALA A 144 -14.97 2.77 3.72
CA ALA A 144 -15.14 4.19 3.45
C ALA A 144 -14.73 4.61 2.02
N LEU A 145 -14.86 3.70 1.05
CA LEU A 145 -14.54 3.98 -0.36
C LEU A 145 -15.35 5.18 -0.94
N PRO A 146 -16.66 5.33 -0.67
CA PRO A 146 -17.40 6.51 -1.10
C PRO A 146 -16.88 7.81 -0.52
N GLN A 147 -16.43 7.81 0.75
CA GLN A 147 -15.81 8.96 1.39
C GLN A 147 -14.49 9.32 0.72
N ALA A 148 -13.61 8.33 0.47
CA ALA A 148 -12.35 8.54 -0.24
C ALA A 148 -12.58 9.12 -1.65
N LYS A 149 -13.62 8.65 -2.36
CA LYS A 149 -14.01 9.22 -3.66
C LYS A 149 -14.35 10.70 -3.55
N ARG A 150 -15.16 11.10 -2.56
CA ARG A 150 -15.49 12.52 -2.33
C ARG A 150 -14.25 13.37 -2.00
N VAL A 151 -13.29 12.83 -1.26
CA VAL A 151 -12.00 13.50 -1.02
C VAL A 151 -11.25 13.70 -2.33
N ALA A 152 -11.10 12.66 -3.14
CA ALA A 152 -10.42 12.74 -4.43
C ALA A 152 -11.05 13.75 -5.39
N GLU A 153 -12.38 13.83 -5.42
CA GLU A 153 -13.12 14.79 -6.23
C GLU A 153 -12.95 16.25 -5.76
N ARG A 154 -12.84 16.49 -4.46
CA ARG A 154 -12.59 17.83 -3.89
C ARG A 154 -11.14 18.27 -4.01
N HIS A 155 -10.23 17.34 -4.11
CA HIS A 155 -8.78 17.55 -4.13
C HIS A 155 -8.15 16.90 -5.37
N PRO A 156 -8.42 17.42 -6.59
CA PRO A 156 -7.98 16.80 -7.84
C PRO A 156 -6.46 16.77 -8.03
N GLY A 157 -5.72 17.61 -7.31
CA GLY A 157 -4.25 17.61 -7.28
C GLY A 157 -3.63 16.59 -6.31
N LEU A 158 -4.45 15.93 -5.47
CA LEU A 158 -4.01 14.95 -4.49
C LEU A 158 -4.02 13.55 -5.09
N GLN A 159 -2.85 12.91 -5.22
CA GLN A 159 -2.77 11.50 -5.64
C GLN A 159 -3.18 10.57 -4.50
N LEU A 160 -4.25 9.82 -4.70
CA LEU A 160 -4.73 8.80 -3.76
C LEU A 160 -4.51 7.40 -4.30
N PHE A 161 -4.15 6.47 -3.39
CA PHE A 161 -4.04 5.04 -3.68
C PHE A 161 -4.94 4.25 -2.75
N ILE A 162 -5.78 3.39 -3.31
CA ILE A 162 -6.62 2.49 -2.54
C ILE A 162 -5.86 1.18 -2.32
N ASP A 163 -5.57 0.86 -1.07
CA ASP A 163 -4.83 -0.35 -0.69
C ASP A 163 -5.67 -1.61 -0.88
N HIS A 164 -4.99 -2.69 -1.27
CA HIS A 164 -5.51 -4.07 -1.27
C HIS A 164 -6.86 -4.20 -1.98
N LEU A 165 -7.00 -3.60 -3.19
CA LEU A 165 -8.23 -3.69 -4.00
C LEU A 165 -9.48 -3.16 -3.26
N GLY A 166 -9.33 -2.36 -2.20
CA GLY A 166 -10.42 -1.95 -1.33
C GLY A 166 -11.02 -3.09 -0.50
N CYS A 167 -10.37 -4.25 -0.48
CA CYS A 167 -10.79 -5.44 0.27
C CYS A 167 -10.21 -5.48 1.68
N VAL A 168 -10.81 -6.30 2.55
CA VAL A 168 -10.35 -6.52 3.94
C VAL A 168 -10.09 -8.00 4.18
N LEU A 169 -8.89 -8.30 4.67
CA LEU A 169 -8.60 -9.60 5.24
C LEU A 169 -9.38 -9.80 6.56
N PRO A 170 -9.86 -10.99 6.87
CA PRO A 170 -9.52 -12.27 6.21
C PRO A 170 -10.56 -12.76 5.17
N LYS A 171 -11.40 -11.91 4.60
CA LYS A 171 -12.41 -12.32 3.61
C LYS A 171 -11.74 -12.88 2.35
N GLN A 172 -12.34 -13.90 1.76
CA GLN A 172 -11.91 -14.55 0.52
C GLN A 172 -13.07 -14.73 -0.45
N GLY A 173 -12.76 -15.07 -1.70
CA GLY A 173 -13.74 -15.29 -2.76
C GLY A 173 -14.68 -14.09 -2.96
N PRO A 174 -15.94 -14.31 -3.35
CA PRO A 174 -16.90 -13.24 -3.59
C PRO A 174 -17.09 -12.29 -2.40
N ALA A 175 -16.92 -12.79 -1.17
CA ALA A 175 -17.07 -11.99 0.04
C ALA A 175 -15.95 -10.94 0.21
N ALA A 176 -14.75 -11.21 -0.30
CA ALA A 176 -13.66 -10.24 -0.31
C ALA A 176 -13.96 -9.05 -1.25
N PHE A 177 -14.64 -9.32 -2.34
CA PHE A 177 -14.97 -8.36 -3.39
C PHE A 177 -16.39 -7.77 -3.26
N ALA A 178 -17.05 -7.90 -2.12
CA ALA A 178 -18.40 -7.38 -1.91
C ALA A 178 -18.55 -5.88 -2.21
N ASN A 179 -17.46 -5.10 -2.06
CA ASN A 179 -17.43 -3.66 -2.30
C ASN A 179 -16.83 -3.28 -3.67
N ILE A 180 -16.65 -4.23 -4.58
CA ILE A 180 -15.94 -3.98 -5.85
C ILE A 180 -16.58 -2.86 -6.67
N ASP A 181 -17.90 -2.76 -6.71
CA ASP A 181 -18.58 -1.72 -7.49
C ASP A 181 -18.29 -0.31 -6.94
N GLN A 182 -18.10 -0.18 -5.63
CA GLN A 182 -17.66 1.08 -5.02
C GLN A 182 -16.22 1.43 -5.42
N LEU A 183 -15.32 0.43 -5.47
CA LEU A 183 -13.97 0.62 -5.97
C LEU A 183 -13.98 1.04 -7.45
N LEU A 184 -14.72 0.32 -8.30
CA LEU A 184 -14.79 0.60 -9.74
C LEU A 184 -15.34 2.02 -10.01
N ALA A 185 -16.30 2.49 -9.20
CA ALA A 185 -16.82 3.86 -9.30
C ALA A 185 -15.75 4.95 -9.03
N MET A 186 -14.66 4.62 -8.34
CA MET A 186 -13.52 5.54 -8.12
C MET A 186 -12.66 5.71 -9.37
N ALA A 187 -12.72 4.80 -10.31
CA ALA A 187 -11.94 4.87 -11.55
C ALA A 187 -12.28 6.10 -12.42
N ALA A 188 -13.49 6.66 -12.26
CA ALA A 188 -13.88 7.92 -12.90
C ALA A 188 -13.12 9.15 -12.38
N THR A 189 -12.41 9.02 -11.26
CA THR A 189 -11.65 10.09 -10.60
C THR A 189 -10.16 9.94 -10.97
N PRO A 190 -9.58 10.82 -11.82
CA PRO A 190 -8.26 10.58 -12.45
C PRO A 190 -7.09 10.48 -11.48
N ASN A 191 -7.17 11.14 -10.32
CA ASN A 191 -6.16 11.16 -9.27
C ASN A 191 -6.29 9.98 -8.29
N VAL A 192 -7.07 8.96 -8.62
CA VAL A 192 -7.17 7.71 -7.86
C VAL A 192 -6.50 6.57 -8.62
N ALA A 193 -5.62 5.87 -7.93
CA ALA A 193 -5.02 4.61 -8.36
C ALA A 193 -5.35 3.49 -7.37
N VAL A 194 -5.25 2.24 -7.81
CA VAL A 194 -5.51 1.07 -6.97
C VAL A 194 -4.24 0.25 -6.80
N LYS A 195 -3.96 -0.12 -5.56
CA LYS A 195 -2.91 -1.09 -5.26
C LYS A 195 -3.50 -2.50 -5.32
N VAL A 196 -3.04 -3.26 -6.30
CA VAL A 196 -3.43 -4.66 -6.49
C VAL A 196 -2.53 -5.58 -5.63
N THR A 197 -2.30 -5.11 -4.40
CA THR A 197 -1.47 -5.78 -3.39
C THR A 197 -2.27 -6.84 -2.63
N SER A 198 -1.59 -7.83 -2.07
CA SER A 198 -2.19 -8.95 -1.33
C SER A 198 -3.20 -9.77 -2.15
N ALA A 199 -3.22 -9.68 -3.46
CA ALA A 199 -4.25 -10.32 -4.30
C ALA A 199 -4.44 -11.82 -4.00
N PRO A 200 -3.38 -12.65 -3.83
CA PRO A 200 -3.51 -14.04 -3.43
C PRO A 200 -4.29 -14.28 -2.13
N CYS A 201 -4.28 -13.32 -1.21
CA CYS A 201 -4.98 -13.45 0.07
C CYS A 201 -6.49 -13.47 -0.05
N PHE A 202 -7.02 -12.93 -1.15
CA PHE A 202 -8.45 -12.86 -1.42
C PHE A 202 -8.99 -14.08 -2.18
N SER A 203 -8.11 -14.97 -2.64
CA SER A 203 -8.49 -16.20 -3.33
C SER A 203 -8.87 -17.32 -2.33
N GLU A 204 -9.87 -18.10 -2.68
CA GLU A 204 -10.18 -19.38 -2.04
C GLU A 204 -9.33 -20.53 -2.55
N GLN A 205 -8.63 -20.33 -3.69
CA GLN A 205 -7.81 -21.32 -4.37
C GLN A 205 -6.31 -21.12 -4.10
N GLY A 206 -5.52 -22.14 -4.39
CA GLY A 206 -4.07 -22.02 -4.52
C GLY A 206 -3.67 -21.40 -5.85
N PHE A 207 -2.36 -21.23 -6.08
CA PHE A 207 -1.82 -20.76 -7.35
C PHE A 207 -2.41 -21.59 -8.52
N PRO A 208 -2.88 -20.96 -9.61
CA PRO A 208 -2.70 -19.55 -10.01
C PRO A 208 -3.81 -18.60 -9.53
N PHE A 209 -4.59 -18.94 -8.48
CA PHE A 209 -5.63 -18.08 -7.89
C PHE A 209 -6.73 -17.69 -8.89
N ALA A 210 -7.18 -18.65 -9.69
CA ALA A 210 -8.03 -18.39 -10.85
C ALA A 210 -9.41 -17.78 -10.52
N ASP A 211 -9.92 -18.03 -9.31
CA ASP A 211 -11.19 -17.49 -8.82
C ASP A 211 -11.20 -15.96 -8.69
N ILE A 212 -10.03 -15.30 -8.57
CA ILE A 212 -9.96 -13.85 -8.48
C ILE A 212 -9.65 -13.16 -9.82
N HIS A 213 -9.26 -13.89 -10.87
CA HIS A 213 -8.96 -13.30 -12.18
C HIS A 213 -10.11 -12.46 -12.75
N PRO A 214 -11.39 -12.86 -12.65
CA PRO A 214 -12.50 -12.03 -13.13
C PRO A 214 -12.60 -10.66 -12.42
N TYR A 215 -12.29 -10.60 -11.13
CA TYR A 215 -12.30 -9.34 -10.38
C TYR A 215 -11.12 -8.44 -10.78
N LEU A 216 -9.93 -9.04 -10.94
CA LEU A 216 -8.73 -8.31 -11.40
C LEU A 216 -8.94 -7.75 -12.81
N ARG A 217 -9.59 -8.50 -13.71
CA ARG A 217 -9.97 -8.02 -15.06
C ARG A 217 -10.90 -6.81 -14.99
N ARG A 218 -11.95 -6.84 -14.17
CA ARG A 218 -12.86 -5.69 -14.00
C ARG A 218 -12.13 -4.45 -13.49
N ILE A 219 -11.18 -4.62 -12.57
CA ILE A 219 -10.36 -3.52 -12.05
C ILE A 219 -9.45 -2.97 -13.15
N TYR A 220 -8.82 -3.83 -13.93
CA TYR A 220 -7.99 -3.43 -15.07
C TYR A 220 -8.80 -2.66 -16.12
N GLU A 221 -9.98 -3.14 -16.49
CA GLU A 221 -10.85 -2.47 -17.45
C GLU A 221 -11.32 -1.08 -16.98
N ALA A 222 -11.49 -0.89 -15.68
CA ALA A 222 -11.91 0.37 -15.10
C ALA A 222 -10.77 1.38 -14.90
N PHE A 223 -9.64 0.95 -14.30
CA PHE A 223 -8.55 1.85 -13.95
C PHE A 223 -7.48 1.98 -15.03
N GLY A 224 -7.33 0.97 -15.87
CA GLY A 224 -6.20 0.83 -16.80
C GLY A 224 -4.88 0.53 -16.07
N PRO A 225 -3.88 0.00 -16.81
CA PRO A 225 -2.63 -0.49 -16.22
C PRO A 225 -1.82 0.62 -15.55
N GLN A 226 -1.93 1.87 -16.03
CA GLN A 226 -1.18 3.02 -15.51
C GLN A 226 -1.64 3.51 -14.13
N ARG A 227 -2.80 3.00 -13.64
CA ARG A 227 -3.31 3.31 -12.31
C ARG A 227 -3.49 2.06 -11.45
N MET A 228 -2.79 0.98 -11.80
CA MET A 228 -2.67 -0.25 -11.01
C MET A 228 -1.24 -0.41 -10.53
N LEU A 229 -1.04 -0.67 -9.24
CA LEU A 229 0.28 -0.88 -8.63
C LEU A 229 0.34 -2.27 -8.01
N TRP A 230 1.17 -3.13 -8.57
CA TRP A 230 1.44 -4.44 -7.99
C TRP A 230 2.23 -4.34 -6.69
N GLY A 231 2.04 -5.31 -5.80
CA GLY A 231 2.82 -5.50 -4.59
C GLY A 231 2.35 -6.70 -3.78
N THR A 232 3.22 -7.21 -2.93
CA THR A 232 2.99 -8.48 -2.25
C THR A 232 2.26 -8.31 -0.91
N ASP A 233 2.60 -7.30 -0.11
CA ASP A 233 2.28 -7.27 1.33
C ASP A 233 2.80 -8.56 2.02
N PHE A 234 4.02 -8.96 1.70
CA PHE A 234 4.59 -10.31 1.79
C PHE A 234 4.31 -11.03 3.11
N THR A 235 4.42 -10.36 4.25
CA THR A 235 4.25 -11.00 5.56
C THR A 235 2.81 -11.43 5.86
N ARG A 236 1.83 -10.99 5.03
CA ARG A 236 0.42 -11.43 5.06
C ARG A 236 0.09 -12.36 3.92
N LEU A 237 1.00 -12.54 2.98
CA LEU A 237 0.73 -13.20 1.72
C LEU A 237 0.30 -14.65 1.93
N ARG A 238 -0.72 -15.06 1.19
CA ARG A 238 -1.08 -16.46 1.02
C ARG A 238 -0.35 -16.99 -0.22
N GLY A 239 0.48 -17.98 -0.05
CA GLY A 239 1.42 -18.45 -1.08
C GLY A 239 2.81 -17.81 -0.94
N THR A 240 3.64 -17.97 -1.95
CA THR A 240 5.00 -17.46 -1.97
C THR A 240 5.09 -16.07 -2.61
N TYR A 241 6.23 -15.39 -2.39
CA TYR A 241 6.52 -14.10 -3.03
C TYR A 241 6.50 -14.24 -4.57
N ASP A 242 7.15 -15.29 -5.09
CA ASP A 242 7.20 -15.59 -6.54
C ASP A 242 5.81 -15.91 -7.12
N GLU A 243 4.96 -16.67 -6.42
CA GLU A 243 3.60 -16.94 -6.88
C GLU A 243 2.76 -15.65 -7.00
N CYS A 244 2.94 -14.68 -6.07
CA CYS A 244 2.28 -13.39 -6.15
C CYS A 244 2.74 -12.59 -7.37
N LEU A 245 4.04 -12.63 -7.71
CA LEU A 245 4.57 -11.97 -8.90
C LEU A 245 4.08 -12.69 -10.18
N ARG A 246 4.16 -14.02 -10.21
CA ARG A 246 3.75 -14.81 -11.37
C ARG A 246 2.28 -14.66 -11.69
N LEU A 247 1.42 -14.50 -10.70
CA LEU A 247 0.01 -14.18 -10.94
C LEU A 247 -0.12 -13.04 -11.96
N PHE A 248 0.57 -11.92 -11.77
CA PHE A 248 0.46 -10.76 -12.65
C PHE A 248 1.35 -10.87 -13.89
N ARG A 249 2.52 -11.49 -13.76
CA ARG A 249 3.48 -11.60 -14.85
C ARG A 249 3.07 -12.67 -15.87
N ASP A 250 2.56 -13.81 -15.40
CA ASP A 250 2.41 -15.00 -16.23
C ASP A 250 0.94 -15.43 -16.42
N GLU A 251 0.07 -15.27 -15.42
CA GLU A 251 -1.24 -15.91 -15.39
C GLU A 251 -2.41 -15.02 -15.87
N LEU A 252 -2.28 -13.70 -15.76
CA LEU A 252 -3.33 -12.77 -16.23
C LEU A 252 -3.21 -12.53 -17.72
N ASP A 253 -3.95 -13.31 -18.51
CA ASP A 253 -3.94 -13.31 -19.98
C ASP A 253 -4.47 -12.02 -20.63
N PHE A 254 -5.22 -11.23 -19.89
CA PHE A 254 -5.77 -9.95 -20.35
C PHE A 254 -4.77 -8.78 -20.26
N LEU A 255 -3.61 -8.96 -19.62
CA LEU A 255 -2.55 -7.97 -19.60
C LEU A 255 -1.58 -8.20 -20.77
N SER A 256 -1.45 -7.20 -21.62
CA SER A 256 -0.39 -7.19 -22.64
C SER A 256 1.00 -7.08 -21.98
N ALA A 257 2.06 -7.29 -22.73
CA ALA A 257 3.43 -7.10 -22.21
C ALA A 257 3.66 -5.66 -21.72
N GLU A 258 3.12 -4.66 -22.43
CA GLU A 258 3.20 -3.26 -22.02
C GLU A 258 2.41 -2.99 -20.74
N ASP A 259 1.21 -3.58 -20.58
CA ASP A 259 0.40 -3.44 -19.38
C ASP A 259 1.10 -4.03 -18.17
N LYS A 260 1.75 -5.18 -18.33
CA LYS A 260 2.57 -5.81 -17.26
C LYS A 260 3.70 -4.90 -16.81
N ASP A 261 4.40 -4.24 -17.72
CA ASP A 261 5.43 -3.25 -17.39
C ASP A 261 4.86 -2.09 -16.53
N TRP A 262 3.67 -1.61 -16.88
CA TRP A 262 3.00 -0.58 -16.09
C TRP A 262 2.64 -1.10 -14.70
N VAL A 263 1.89 -2.18 -14.61
CA VAL A 263 1.37 -2.71 -13.35
C VAL A 263 2.50 -3.12 -12.41
N LEU A 264 3.56 -3.74 -12.93
CA LEU A 264 4.66 -4.29 -12.13
C LEU A 264 5.71 -3.25 -11.71
N GLY A 265 5.73 -2.05 -12.30
CA GLY A 265 6.75 -1.07 -11.92
C GLY A 265 6.51 0.36 -12.37
N LYS A 266 6.25 0.62 -13.64
CA LYS A 266 6.14 1.98 -14.20
C LYS A 266 5.09 2.83 -13.49
N SER A 267 3.95 2.26 -13.10
CA SER A 267 2.89 2.97 -12.38
C SER A 267 3.34 3.42 -11.00
N ALA A 268 4.03 2.54 -10.26
CA ALA A 268 4.58 2.89 -8.95
C ALA A 268 5.66 3.97 -9.08
N SER A 269 6.62 3.82 -10.00
CA SER A 269 7.65 4.82 -10.25
C SER A 269 7.06 6.20 -10.57
N LYS A 270 6.12 6.25 -11.52
CA LYS A 270 5.50 7.49 -11.98
C LYS A 270 4.64 8.16 -10.92
N LEU A 271 3.71 7.42 -10.33
CA LEU A 271 2.68 7.99 -9.45
C LEU A 271 3.21 8.31 -8.05
N LEU A 272 4.24 7.61 -7.58
CA LEU A 272 4.91 7.90 -6.32
C LEU A 272 6.06 8.91 -6.47
N GLY A 273 6.46 9.22 -7.71
CA GLY A 273 7.60 10.10 -7.97
C GLY A 273 8.93 9.48 -7.53
N TRP A 274 9.08 8.17 -7.70
CA TRP A 274 10.31 7.44 -7.43
C TRP A 274 11.02 7.13 -8.74
N PRO A 275 11.96 8.00 -9.18
CA PRO A 275 12.58 7.90 -10.50
C PRO A 275 13.39 6.60 -10.65
N GLU A 276 13.55 6.18 -11.90
CA GLU A 276 14.34 5.02 -12.29
C GLU A 276 15.83 5.16 -11.97
#